data_8f2dcd2e61dc36f566da1aaa660effcc
#
_entry.id   8f2dcd2e61dc36f566da1aaa660effcc
#
_cell.length_a   1.000
_cell.length_b   1.000
_cell.length_c   1.000
_cell.angle_alpha   90.00
_cell.angle_beta   90.00
_cell.angle_gamma   90.00
#
_symmetry.space_group_name_H-M   'P 1'
#
loop_
_entity.id
_entity.type
_entity.pdbx_description
1 polymer ?
#
loop_
_entity_poly.entity_id
_entity_poly.type
_entity_poly.pdbx_seq_one_letter_code
_entity_poly.pdbx_strand_id
1 'polypeptide(L)'
;VALLLVVTLPFLGAHHYLPLTTFYQEWLAGMLGLISLFLLAFASDGAWSIPRIALLPLMLISLVWIQLAIGIDVLFEHAVLFSLYLGWAFILMLITSRLMAKIGRDTLANWFARALLIGSLLVAGTGVLQRWLPWIGLPYIFPSSESIRGNLAQASNFADYLWIGIVCALHLYGRGKLALVSLWLVLPVLIGLSLLSG
;
A
#
# COMPACT_ATOMS: atom_id res chain seq x y z
N VAL A 1 -13.47 -3.96 -4.15
CA VAL A 1 -12.38 -4.89 -4.55
C VAL A 1 -11.18 -4.10 -5.08
N ALA A 2 -11.34 -3.24 -6.11
CA ALA A 2 -10.21 -2.52 -6.72
C ALA A 2 -9.37 -1.73 -5.71
N LEU A 3 -9.99 -1.01 -4.76
CA LEU A 3 -9.27 -0.30 -3.71
C LEU A 3 -8.43 -1.23 -2.79
N LEU A 4 -8.89 -2.45 -2.55
CA LEU A 4 -8.13 -3.43 -1.75
C LEU A 4 -6.91 -3.94 -2.51
N LEU A 5 -6.98 -3.98 -3.84
CA LEU A 5 -5.85 -4.35 -4.68
C LEU A 5 -4.74 -3.28 -4.69
N VAL A 6 -5.08 -2.00 -4.44
CA VAL A 6 -4.08 -0.91 -4.29
C VAL A 6 -3.06 -1.22 -3.18
N VAL A 7 -3.50 -1.84 -2.10
CA VAL A 7 -2.65 -2.15 -0.95
C VAL A 7 -1.95 -3.52 -1.04
N THR A 8 -2.13 -4.25 -2.13
CA THR A 8 -1.54 -5.59 -2.31
C THR A 8 -0.75 -5.74 -3.60
N LEU A 9 -1.37 -5.52 -4.76
CA LEU A 9 -0.76 -5.80 -6.07
C LEU A 9 0.53 -5.01 -6.36
N PRO A 10 0.63 -3.70 -6.05
CA PRO A 10 1.86 -2.95 -6.33
C PRO A 10 3.09 -3.56 -5.65
N PHE A 11 2.91 -4.14 -4.46
CA PHE A 11 4.01 -4.72 -3.66
C PHE A 11 4.45 -6.12 -4.13
N LEU A 12 3.76 -6.70 -5.10
CA LEU A 12 4.13 -8.00 -5.69
C LEU A 12 4.93 -7.85 -6.99
N GLY A 13 5.07 -6.63 -7.52
CA GLY A 13 5.83 -6.35 -8.73
C GLY A 13 7.33 -6.50 -8.52
N ALA A 14 8.00 -7.33 -9.34
CA ALA A 14 9.46 -7.55 -9.26
C ALA A 14 10.30 -6.53 -10.05
N HIS A 15 9.67 -5.57 -10.70
CA HIS A 15 10.35 -4.64 -11.61
C HIS A 15 10.88 -3.42 -10.84
N HIS A 16 12.19 -3.42 -10.57
CA HIS A 16 12.92 -2.34 -9.90
C HIS A 16 14.13 -1.90 -10.71
N TYR A 17 13.89 -1.40 -11.92
CA TYR A 17 14.95 -0.98 -12.83
C TYR A 17 15.06 0.55 -12.85
N LEU A 18 16.30 1.03 -13.01
CA LEU A 18 16.59 2.44 -13.23
C LEU A 18 15.91 2.95 -14.53
N PRO A 19 15.54 4.25 -14.63
CA PRO A 19 15.88 5.33 -13.67
C PRO A 19 14.94 5.45 -12.47
N LEU A 20 13.72 4.90 -12.52
CA LEU A 20 12.71 5.03 -11.46
C LEU A 20 12.31 3.62 -10.99
N THR A 21 12.94 3.16 -9.92
CA THR A 21 12.77 1.79 -9.40
C THR A 21 11.36 1.47 -8.91
N THR A 22 10.58 2.49 -8.53
CA THR A 22 9.20 2.36 -8.01
C THR A 22 8.12 2.67 -9.05
N PHE A 23 8.51 3.09 -10.26
CA PHE A 23 7.58 3.60 -11.28
C PHE A 23 6.39 2.68 -11.56
N TYR A 24 6.64 1.40 -11.80
CA TYR A 24 5.56 0.46 -12.15
C TYR A 24 4.60 0.22 -11.00
N GLN A 25 5.10 0.21 -9.77
CA GLN A 25 4.30 0.04 -8.56
C GLN A 25 3.42 1.26 -8.29
N GLU A 26 4.00 2.44 -8.39
CA GLU A 26 3.28 3.71 -8.23
C GLU A 26 2.23 3.90 -9.32
N TRP A 27 2.61 3.60 -10.58
CA TRP A 27 1.69 3.64 -11.71
C TRP A 27 0.51 2.67 -11.52
N LEU A 28 0.78 1.43 -11.10
CA LEU A 28 -0.25 0.43 -10.84
C LEU A 28 -1.16 0.87 -9.68
N ALA A 29 -0.58 1.39 -8.58
CA ALA A 29 -1.35 1.94 -7.47
C ALA A 29 -2.24 3.10 -7.94
N GLY A 30 -1.68 4.02 -8.74
CA GLY A 30 -2.41 5.14 -9.33
C GLY A 30 -3.60 4.69 -10.17
N MET A 31 -3.38 3.76 -11.08
CA MET A 31 -4.43 3.22 -11.96
C MET A 31 -5.53 2.51 -11.17
N LEU A 32 -5.18 1.66 -10.21
CA LEU A 32 -6.17 0.94 -9.38
C LEU A 32 -7.02 1.91 -8.55
N GLY A 33 -6.45 2.98 -8.06
CA GLY A 33 -7.21 3.97 -7.33
C GLY A 33 -8.11 4.81 -8.23
N LEU A 34 -7.65 5.22 -9.42
CA LEU A 34 -8.52 5.89 -10.40
C LEU A 34 -9.68 5.00 -10.83
N ILE A 35 -9.42 3.70 -11.08
CA ILE A 35 -10.47 2.72 -11.35
C ILE A 35 -11.44 2.64 -10.16
N SER A 36 -10.92 2.63 -8.93
CA SER A 36 -11.77 2.59 -7.72
C SER A 36 -12.65 3.83 -7.60
N LEU A 37 -12.10 5.01 -7.90
CA LEU A 37 -12.83 6.28 -7.91
C LEU A 37 -13.93 6.25 -8.97
N PHE A 38 -13.60 5.83 -10.19
CA PHE A 38 -14.52 5.72 -11.30
C PHE A 38 -15.69 4.78 -10.97
N LEU A 39 -15.38 3.54 -10.56
CA LEU A 39 -16.40 2.56 -10.17
C LEU A 39 -17.29 3.08 -9.03
N LEU A 40 -16.74 3.80 -8.07
CA LEU A 40 -17.49 4.35 -6.96
C LEU A 40 -18.38 5.52 -7.42
N ALA A 41 -17.92 6.34 -8.35
CA ALA A 41 -18.70 7.44 -8.93
C ALA A 41 -19.96 6.93 -9.64
N PHE A 42 -19.85 5.83 -10.38
CA PHE A 42 -21.01 5.22 -11.08
C PHE A 42 -21.91 4.38 -10.15
N ALA A 43 -21.34 3.81 -9.08
CA ALA A 43 -22.11 2.95 -8.17
C ALA A 43 -22.77 3.71 -7.01
N SER A 44 -22.64 5.02 -6.93
CA SER A 44 -23.13 5.78 -5.79
C SER A 44 -24.12 6.86 -6.19
N ASP A 45 -25.38 6.69 -5.78
CA ASP A 45 -26.39 7.74 -5.82
C ASP A 45 -26.17 8.71 -4.66
N GLY A 46 -26.14 10.01 -4.94
CA GLY A 46 -26.07 11.08 -3.96
C GLY A 46 -24.81 11.92 -3.96
N ALA A 47 -24.88 13.06 -3.27
CA ALA A 47 -23.82 14.06 -3.23
C ALA A 47 -22.54 13.53 -2.55
N TRP A 48 -21.38 13.89 -3.11
CA TRP A 48 -20.08 13.63 -2.50
C TRP A 48 -19.83 14.61 -1.37
N SER A 49 -19.57 14.11 -0.18
CA SER A 49 -19.09 14.93 0.95
C SER A 49 -17.57 14.86 1.04
N ILE A 50 -16.92 16.00 1.08
CA ILE A 50 -15.48 16.08 1.29
C ILE A 50 -15.21 16.02 2.80
N PRO A 51 -14.55 14.98 3.32
CA PRO A 51 -14.21 14.93 4.74
C PRO A 51 -13.20 16.03 5.08
N ARG A 52 -13.35 16.68 6.23
CA ARG A 52 -12.49 17.81 6.63
C ARG A 52 -11.00 17.46 6.58
N ILE A 53 -10.62 16.24 6.92
CA ILE A 53 -9.23 15.77 6.88
C ILE A 53 -8.65 15.78 5.44
N ALA A 54 -9.48 15.62 4.40
CA ALA A 54 -9.03 15.66 3.02
C ALA A 54 -8.66 17.08 2.55
N LEU A 55 -8.98 18.12 3.30
CA LEU A 55 -8.51 19.47 3.03
C LEU A 55 -7.01 19.62 3.31
N LEU A 56 -6.43 18.80 4.19
CA LEU A 56 -5.01 18.88 4.54
C LEU A 56 -4.08 18.69 3.33
N PRO A 57 -4.21 17.65 2.51
CA PRO A 57 -3.42 17.51 1.27
C PRO A 57 -3.56 18.72 0.34
N LEU A 58 -4.76 19.27 0.18
CA LEU A 58 -4.99 20.44 -0.68
C LEU A 58 -4.30 21.69 -0.14
N MET A 59 -4.33 21.91 1.18
CA MET A 59 -3.59 22.99 1.83
C MET A 59 -2.08 22.86 1.63
N LEU A 60 -1.54 21.64 1.76
CA LEU A 60 -0.12 21.37 1.53
C LEU A 60 0.28 21.59 0.06
N ILE A 61 -0.55 21.17 -0.90
CA ILE A 61 -0.34 21.48 -2.32
C ILE A 61 -0.28 22.99 -2.50
N SER A 62 -1.26 23.73 -1.98
CA SER A 62 -1.29 25.18 -2.09
C SER A 62 -0.04 25.84 -1.49
N LEU A 63 0.43 25.35 -0.34
CA LEU A 63 1.65 25.82 0.30
C LEU A 63 2.89 25.64 -0.59
N VAL A 64 3.07 24.46 -1.19
CA VAL A 64 4.20 24.16 -2.08
C VAL A 64 4.20 25.09 -3.29
N TRP A 65 3.03 25.34 -3.90
CA TRP A 65 2.92 26.24 -5.04
C TRP A 65 3.13 27.73 -4.67
N ILE A 66 2.71 28.14 -3.47
CA ILE A 66 3.02 29.47 -2.94
C ILE A 66 4.52 29.62 -2.75
N GLN A 67 5.19 28.62 -2.14
CA GLN A 67 6.66 28.66 -1.96
C GLN A 67 7.40 28.79 -3.29
N LEU A 68 6.97 28.04 -4.30
CA LEU A 68 7.53 28.14 -5.65
C LEU A 68 7.32 29.54 -6.25
N ALA A 69 6.12 30.12 -6.08
CA ALA A 69 5.76 31.43 -6.64
C ALA A 69 6.53 32.60 -6.00
N ILE A 70 6.88 32.50 -4.71
CA ILE A 70 7.65 33.54 -4.00
C ILE A 70 9.17 33.35 -4.09
N GLY A 71 9.63 32.36 -4.88
CA GLY A 71 11.05 32.16 -5.16
C GLY A 71 11.82 31.45 -4.03
N ILE A 72 11.13 30.70 -3.14
CA ILE A 72 11.82 29.78 -2.22
C ILE A 72 12.37 28.64 -3.07
N ASP A 73 13.59 28.17 -2.73
CA ASP A 73 14.34 27.13 -3.46
C ASP A 73 13.61 25.76 -3.52
N VAL A 74 12.49 25.72 -4.22
CA VAL A 74 11.73 24.52 -4.54
C VAL A 74 11.85 24.29 -6.04
N LEU A 75 12.41 23.15 -6.44
CA LEU A 75 12.44 22.76 -7.86
C LEU A 75 11.02 22.46 -8.35
N PHE A 76 10.71 22.95 -9.57
CA PHE A 76 9.40 22.77 -10.18
C PHE A 76 8.99 21.28 -10.24
N GLU A 77 9.93 20.40 -10.59
CA GLU A 77 9.70 18.94 -10.67
C GLU A 77 9.30 18.36 -9.30
N HIS A 78 9.93 18.84 -8.22
CA HIS A 78 9.57 18.43 -6.86
C HIS A 78 8.18 18.94 -6.47
N ALA A 79 7.82 20.16 -6.82
CA ALA A 79 6.49 20.71 -6.56
C ALA A 79 5.39 19.90 -7.27
N VAL A 80 5.62 19.52 -8.53
CA VAL A 80 4.72 18.66 -9.30
C VAL A 80 4.61 17.27 -8.66
N LEU A 81 5.74 16.63 -8.34
CA LEU A 81 5.77 15.29 -7.74
C LEU A 81 5.03 15.26 -6.40
N PHE A 82 5.30 16.21 -5.50
CA PHE A 82 4.58 16.37 -4.23
C PHE A 82 3.08 16.56 -4.44
N SER A 83 2.71 17.38 -5.42
CA SER A 83 1.29 17.62 -5.73
C SER A 83 0.59 16.37 -6.21
N LEU A 84 1.27 15.52 -6.98
CA LEU A 84 0.72 14.22 -7.43
C LEU A 84 0.49 13.27 -6.23
N TYR A 85 1.46 13.12 -5.33
CA TYR A 85 1.29 12.27 -4.13
C TYR A 85 0.21 12.79 -3.19
N LEU A 86 0.16 14.09 -2.94
CA LEU A 86 -0.86 14.70 -2.09
C LEU A 86 -2.25 14.65 -2.76
N GLY A 87 -2.32 14.86 -4.07
CA GLY A 87 -3.55 14.67 -4.85
C GLY A 87 -4.05 13.23 -4.78
N TRP A 88 -3.12 12.26 -4.83
CA TRP A 88 -3.42 10.86 -4.64
C TRP A 88 -3.97 10.57 -3.24
N ALA A 89 -3.34 11.10 -2.18
CA ALA A 89 -3.83 10.98 -0.81
C ALA A 89 -5.24 11.58 -0.66
N PHE A 90 -5.51 12.73 -1.28
CA PHE A 90 -6.84 13.34 -1.33
C PHE A 90 -7.88 12.40 -1.96
N ILE A 91 -7.57 11.81 -3.12
CA ILE A 91 -8.45 10.87 -3.81
C ILE A 91 -8.75 9.65 -2.91
N LEU A 92 -7.73 9.06 -2.29
CA LEU A 92 -7.90 7.92 -1.38
C LEU A 92 -8.79 8.27 -0.17
N MET A 93 -8.64 9.48 0.39
CA MET A 93 -9.49 9.95 1.49
C MET A 93 -10.95 10.10 1.07
N LEU A 94 -11.22 10.61 -0.15
CA LEU A 94 -12.57 10.70 -0.70
C LEU A 94 -13.20 9.31 -0.87
N ILE A 95 -12.47 8.39 -1.52
CA ILE A 95 -12.94 7.02 -1.75
C ILE A 95 -13.25 6.32 -0.42
N THR A 96 -12.31 6.41 0.53
CA THR A 96 -12.43 5.78 1.85
C THR A 96 -13.61 6.33 2.63
N SER A 97 -13.79 7.66 2.64
CA SER A 97 -14.92 8.33 3.30
C SER A 97 -16.26 7.86 2.71
N ARG A 98 -16.34 7.78 1.38
CA ARG A 98 -17.55 7.32 0.69
C ARG A 98 -17.86 5.86 0.96
N LEU A 99 -16.85 4.99 0.95
CA LEU A 99 -17.00 3.59 1.29
C LEU A 99 -17.41 3.40 2.75
N MET A 100 -16.82 4.16 3.68
CA MET A 100 -17.21 4.14 5.09
C MET A 100 -18.70 4.49 5.28
N ALA A 101 -19.19 5.49 4.57
CA ALA A 101 -20.60 5.87 4.63
C ALA A 101 -21.52 4.76 4.08
N LYS A 102 -21.06 3.98 3.07
CA LYS A 102 -21.86 2.94 2.40
C LYS A 102 -21.87 1.60 3.15
N ILE A 103 -20.72 1.15 3.64
CA ILE A 103 -20.56 -0.21 4.20
C ILE A 103 -20.23 -0.22 5.70
N GLY A 104 -20.03 0.94 6.30
CA GLY A 104 -19.66 1.09 7.69
C GLY A 104 -18.15 0.97 7.94
N ARG A 105 -17.68 1.68 8.97
CA ARG A 105 -16.27 1.77 9.34
C ARG A 105 -15.65 0.41 9.67
N ASP A 106 -16.32 -0.39 10.50
CA ASP A 106 -15.78 -1.66 10.97
C ASP A 106 -15.68 -2.69 9.84
N THR A 107 -16.63 -2.71 8.92
CA THR A 107 -16.60 -3.58 7.74
C THR A 107 -15.42 -3.20 6.85
N LEU A 108 -15.26 -1.91 6.57
CA LEU A 108 -14.16 -1.42 5.73
C LEU A 108 -12.80 -1.72 6.37
N ALA A 109 -12.64 -1.45 7.67
CA ALA A 109 -11.42 -1.74 8.42
C ALA A 109 -11.06 -3.24 8.37
N ASN A 110 -12.03 -4.12 8.55
CA ASN A 110 -11.81 -5.56 8.45
C ASN A 110 -11.44 -6.00 7.03
N TRP A 111 -11.99 -5.38 5.99
CA TRP A 111 -11.61 -5.68 4.60
C TRP A 111 -10.18 -5.24 4.30
N PHE A 112 -9.79 -4.03 4.73
CA PHE A 112 -8.41 -3.57 4.59
C PHE A 112 -7.43 -4.46 5.35
N ALA A 113 -7.74 -4.81 6.61
CA ALA A 113 -6.91 -5.70 7.40
C ALA A 113 -6.72 -7.07 6.74
N ARG A 114 -7.77 -7.63 6.12
CA ARG A 114 -7.65 -8.88 5.36
C ARG A 114 -6.79 -8.72 4.12
N ALA A 115 -6.99 -7.65 3.35
CA ALA A 115 -6.22 -7.40 2.14
C ALA A 115 -4.72 -7.23 2.46
N LEU A 116 -4.39 -6.42 3.47
CA LEU A 116 -3.02 -6.20 3.92
C LEU A 116 -2.39 -7.48 4.49
N LEU A 117 -3.13 -8.28 5.25
CA LEU A 117 -2.64 -9.57 5.74
C LEU A 117 -2.34 -10.54 4.59
N ILE A 118 -3.25 -10.65 3.62
CA ILE A 118 -3.03 -11.48 2.42
C ILE A 118 -1.84 -10.96 1.64
N GLY A 119 -1.74 -9.65 1.43
CA GLY A 119 -0.59 -9.01 0.78
C GLY A 119 0.72 -9.33 1.48
N SER A 120 0.76 -9.22 2.82
CA SER A 120 1.95 -9.53 3.62
C SER A 120 2.35 -11.00 3.52
N LEU A 121 1.40 -11.92 3.49
CA LEU A 121 1.67 -13.36 3.29
C LEU A 121 2.21 -13.64 1.87
N LEU A 122 1.69 -12.98 0.85
CA LEU A 122 2.20 -13.09 -0.52
C LEU A 122 3.62 -12.52 -0.62
N VAL A 123 3.86 -11.36 -0.03
CA VAL A 123 5.22 -10.76 0.04
C VAL A 123 6.16 -11.65 0.85
N ALA A 124 5.72 -12.24 1.96
CA ALA A 124 6.49 -13.23 2.71
C ALA A 124 6.85 -14.44 1.82
N GLY A 125 5.89 -14.91 1.03
CA GLY A 125 6.11 -15.98 0.05
C GLY A 125 7.19 -15.62 -0.98
N THR A 126 7.19 -14.40 -1.52
CA THR A 126 8.27 -13.94 -2.44
C THR A 126 9.63 -13.93 -1.75
N GLY A 127 9.70 -13.55 -0.47
CA GLY A 127 10.94 -13.60 0.33
C GLY A 127 11.44 -15.03 0.55
N VAL A 128 10.54 -15.97 0.84
CA VAL A 128 10.88 -17.40 0.95
C VAL A 128 11.42 -17.95 -0.36
N LEU A 129 10.73 -17.68 -1.47
CA LEU A 129 11.19 -18.11 -2.80
C LEU A 129 12.55 -17.49 -3.15
N GLN A 130 12.74 -16.19 -2.87
CA GLN A 130 14.02 -15.50 -3.11
C GLN A 130 15.18 -16.15 -2.37
N ARG A 131 14.98 -16.54 -1.11
CA ARG A 131 16.07 -17.03 -0.24
C ARG A 131 16.38 -18.51 -0.42
N TRP A 132 15.32 -19.36 -0.53
CA TRP A 132 15.47 -20.81 -0.47
C TRP A 132 15.18 -21.52 -1.78
N LEU A 133 14.39 -20.88 -2.67
CA LEU A 133 13.96 -21.49 -3.93
C LEU A 133 14.12 -20.52 -5.12
N PRO A 134 15.29 -19.86 -5.28
CA PRO A 134 15.44 -18.80 -6.29
C PRO A 134 15.19 -19.29 -7.72
N TRP A 135 15.45 -20.58 -8.00
CA TRP A 135 15.24 -21.20 -9.32
C TRP A 135 13.77 -21.37 -9.72
N ILE A 136 12.83 -21.37 -8.74
CA ILE A 136 11.40 -21.49 -9.00
C ILE A 136 10.80 -20.12 -9.34
N GLY A 137 11.31 -19.06 -8.71
CA GLY A 137 10.73 -17.71 -8.77
C GLY A 137 11.14 -16.87 -9.96
N LEU A 138 12.12 -17.29 -10.77
CA LEU A 138 12.55 -16.59 -11.97
C LEU A 138 11.46 -16.66 -13.06
N PRO A 139 11.05 -15.56 -13.69
CA PRO A 139 11.49 -14.14 -13.63
C PRO A 139 10.62 -13.25 -12.70
N TYR A 140 9.81 -13.81 -11.86
CA TYR A 140 8.77 -13.07 -11.10
C TYR A 140 9.23 -12.55 -9.75
N ILE A 141 10.48 -12.87 -9.36
CA ILE A 141 11.05 -12.49 -8.06
C ILE A 141 12.28 -11.63 -8.28
N PHE A 142 12.34 -10.51 -7.56
CA PHE A 142 13.49 -9.63 -7.60
C PHE A 142 14.75 -10.36 -7.12
N PRO A 143 15.84 -10.41 -7.91
CA PRO A 143 17.04 -11.12 -7.53
C PRO A 143 17.76 -10.42 -6.37
N SER A 144 18.13 -11.17 -5.34
CA SER A 144 18.97 -10.69 -4.24
C SER A 144 19.79 -11.83 -3.69
N SER A 145 21.07 -11.55 -3.40
CA SER A 145 22.02 -12.52 -2.84
C SER A 145 22.33 -12.30 -1.34
N GLU A 146 22.08 -11.12 -0.81
CA GLU A 146 22.57 -10.72 0.51
C GLU A 146 21.50 -10.75 1.60
N SER A 147 20.32 -10.17 1.36
CA SER A 147 19.24 -10.05 2.33
C SER A 147 17.90 -10.42 1.72
N ILE A 148 16.94 -10.81 2.56
CA ILE A 148 15.59 -11.09 2.12
C ILE A 148 14.88 -9.75 1.89
N ARG A 149 14.46 -9.49 0.65
CA ARG A 149 13.80 -8.24 0.23
C ARG A 149 12.44 -8.51 -0.42
N GLY A 150 12.22 -9.78 -0.81
CA GLY A 150 11.07 -10.15 -1.64
C GLY A 150 11.04 -9.30 -2.92
N ASN A 151 9.86 -8.88 -3.33
CA ASN A 151 9.69 -7.97 -4.48
C ASN A 151 9.64 -6.49 -4.09
N LEU A 152 10.07 -6.12 -2.88
CA LEU A 152 10.09 -4.73 -2.39
C LEU A 152 11.46 -4.03 -2.57
N ALA A 153 12.43 -4.74 -3.13
CA ALA A 153 13.79 -4.28 -3.42
C ALA A 153 14.63 -3.83 -2.21
N GLN A 154 14.00 -3.41 -1.12
CA GLN A 154 14.65 -3.00 0.13
C GLN A 154 14.20 -3.88 1.29
N ALA A 155 15.16 -4.31 2.13
CA ALA A 155 14.92 -5.15 3.30
C ALA A 155 14.03 -4.44 4.34
N SER A 156 14.23 -3.15 4.57
CA SER A 156 13.39 -2.34 5.46
C SER A 156 11.93 -2.30 5.02
N ASN A 157 11.67 -2.03 3.75
CA ASN A 157 10.30 -2.00 3.22
C ASN A 157 9.64 -3.38 3.31
N PHE A 158 10.41 -4.45 3.11
CA PHE A 158 9.94 -5.82 3.28
C PHE A 158 9.54 -6.08 4.74
N ALA A 159 10.43 -5.76 5.69
CA ALA A 159 10.12 -5.89 7.12
C ALA A 159 8.90 -5.07 7.52
N ASP A 160 8.81 -3.80 7.12
CA ASP A 160 7.70 -2.90 7.44
C ASP A 160 6.36 -3.47 6.93
N TYR A 161 6.35 -4.01 5.71
CA TYR A 161 5.13 -4.59 5.16
C TYR A 161 4.71 -5.87 5.91
N LEU A 162 5.66 -6.68 6.38
CA LEU A 162 5.37 -7.83 7.25
C LEU A 162 4.85 -7.38 8.63
N TRP A 163 5.39 -6.31 9.21
CA TRP A 163 4.86 -5.73 10.46
C TRP A 163 3.43 -5.24 10.32
N ILE A 164 3.09 -4.61 9.20
CA ILE A 164 1.70 -4.24 8.88
C ILE A 164 0.80 -5.50 8.88
N GLY A 165 1.29 -6.61 8.28
CA GLY A 165 0.58 -7.89 8.29
C GLY A 165 0.34 -8.44 9.70
N ILE A 166 1.35 -8.35 10.58
CA ILE A 166 1.24 -8.75 11.99
C ILE A 166 0.15 -7.95 12.71
N VAL A 167 0.16 -6.62 12.57
CA VAL A 167 -0.86 -5.74 13.17
C VAL A 167 -2.26 -6.09 12.64
N CYS A 168 -2.37 -6.35 11.34
CA CYS A 168 -3.64 -6.76 10.73
C CYS A 168 -4.12 -8.12 11.23
N ALA A 169 -3.23 -9.10 11.42
CA ALA A 169 -3.57 -10.41 11.99
C ALA A 169 -4.10 -10.28 13.42
N LEU A 170 -3.42 -9.49 14.26
CA LEU A 170 -3.85 -9.21 15.64
C LEU A 170 -5.19 -8.49 15.67
N HIS A 171 -5.40 -7.49 14.80
CA HIS A 171 -6.69 -6.80 14.68
C HIS A 171 -7.82 -7.77 14.33
N LEU A 172 -7.63 -8.61 13.31
CA LEU A 172 -8.64 -9.58 12.87
C LEU A 172 -8.92 -10.63 13.93
N TYR A 173 -7.90 -11.07 14.68
CA TYR A 173 -8.08 -11.96 15.81
C TYR A 173 -8.89 -11.30 16.93
N GLY A 174 -8.55 -10.08 17.35
CA GLY A 174 -9.28 -9.32 18.36
C GLY A 174 -10.75 -9.04 17.98
N ARG A 175 -11.06 -9.03 16.67
CA ARG A 175 -12.43 -8.90 16.14
C ARG A 175 -13.14 -10.26 15.94
N GLY A 176 -12.55 -11.36 16.31
CA GLY A 176 -13.09 -12.71 16.09
C GLY A 176 -13.21 -13.09 14.60
N LYS A 177 -12.39 -12.47 13.73
CA LYS A 177 -12.38 -12.70 12.27
C LYS A 177 -11.21 -13.57 11.80
N LEU A 178 -10.31 -13.94 12.72
CA LEU A 178 -9.18 -14.85 12.51
C LEU A 178 -9.16 -15.86 13.66
N ALA A 179 -9.01 -17.16 13.36
CA ALA A 179 -8.90 -18.19 14.37
C ALA A 179 -7.54 -18.14 15.08
N LEU A 180 -7.48 -18.54 16.35
CA LEU A 180 -6.25 -18.59 17.14
C LEU A 180 -5.19 -19.48 16.47
N VAL A 181 -5.57 -20.62 15.90
CA VAL A 181 -4.66 -21.51 15.17
C VAL A 181 -4.02 -20.79 13.99
N SER A 182 -4.80 -20.04 13.21
CA SER A 182 -4.28 -19.25 12.08
C SER A 182 -3.30 -18.18 12.56
N LEU A 183 -3.59 -17.53 13.70
CA LEU A 183 -2.69 -16.53 14.29
C LEU A 183 -1.34 -17.17 14.67
N TRP A 184 -1.35 -18.35 15.34
CA TRP A 184 -0.15 -19.09 15.70
C TRP A 184 0.68 -19.58 14.51
N LEU A 185 0.07 -19.75 13.34
CA LEU A 185 0.79 -20.09 12.10
C LEU A 185 1.37 -18.85 11.42
N VAL A 186 0.62 -17.76 11.39
CA VAL A 186 0.98 -16.55 10.65
C VAL A 186 2.07 -15.74 11.36
N LEU A 187 1.93 -15.52 12.68
CA LEU A 187 2.86 -14.66 13.42
C LEU A 187 4.31 -15.12 13.37
N PRO A 188 4.64 -16.40 13.63
CA PRO A 188 6.05 -16.85 13.58
C PRO A 188 6.65 -16.68 12.18
N VAL A 189 5.88 -16.90 11.12
CA VAL A 189 6.36 -16.73 9.74
C VAL A 189 6.69 -15.26 9.46
N LEU A 190 5.75 -14.35 9.74
CA LEU A 190 5.96 -12.93 9.47
C LEU A 190 7.07 -12.34 10.35
N ILE A 191 7.11 -12.68 11.64
CA ILE A 191 8.16 -12.22 12.56
C ILE A 191 9.52 -12.82 12.15
N GLY A 192 9.60 -14.12 11.91
CA GLY A 192 10.84 -14.78 11.52
C GLY A 192 11.45 -14.21 10.25
N LEU A 193 10.63 -14.00 9.21
CA LEU A 193 11.10 -13.40 7.96
C LEU A 193 11.48 -11.92 8.11
N SER A 194 10.76 -11.16 8.93
CA SER A 194 11.11 -9.78 9.25
C SER A 194 12.47 -9.68 9.94
N LEU A 195 12.76 -10.58 10.89
CA LEU A 195 14.06 -10.63 11.57
C LEU A 195 15.21 -11.10 10.65
N LEU A 196 14.91 -11.96 9.68
CA LEU A 196 15.89 -12.45 8.71
C LEU A 196 16.17 -11.47 7.56
N SER A 197 15.38 -10.43 7.42
CA SER A 197 15.56 -9.40 6.38
C SER A 197 16.58 -8.33 6.78
N GLY A 198 16.80 -8.09 8.07
CA GLY A 198 17.75 -7.12 8.62
C GLY A 198 18.99 -7.80 9.09
#